data_ebe17ab1821a57ae9f333fdfb1484133
#
_entry.id   ebe17ab1821a57ae9f333fdfb1484133
#
_cell.length_a   1.000
_cell.length_b   1.000
_cell.length_c   1.000
_cell.angle_alpha   90.00
_cell.angle_beta   90.00
_cell.angle_gamma   90.00
#
_symmetry.space_group_name_H-M   'P 1'
#
loop_
_entity.id
_entity.type
_entity.pdbx_description
1 polymer ?
#
loop_
_entity_poly.entity_id
_entity_poly.type
_entity_poly.pdbx_seq_one_letter_code
_entity_poly.pdbx_strand_id
1 'polypeptide(L)'
;MQLLAHIVMIFLSVLALVPFWLLIAASFSDSNYAVAEGYRFIPKVFSLDAYQYILQQWNQIGRAYLVTLTVTAVGTVSSILIVSLLSYGLSQKDLPGRRVIFGLILFTMLFSGGIVPQYMIYNNYLHLKNTIWGLIVPNLLLNGFTVVLVRNYFQQSIPPELSEAMEIDGAGPFYIFFRLVMPLSTPILATVGLMEAVTYWNDWNNGYVYLSKRRDLYGIQTLLNVLNQNIQALAQQDFDMN
;
A
#
# COMPACT_ATOMS: atom_id res chain seq x y z
N MET A 1 -35.22 -12.09 15.41
CA MET A 1 -34.16 -11.12 14.99
C MET A 1 -32.84 -11.80 14.62
N GLN A 2 -32.30 -12.75 15.39
CA GLN A 2 -31.04 -13.44 15.07
C GLN A 2 -31.07 -14.19 13.73
N LEU A 3 -32.16 -14.92 13.42
CA LEU A 3 -32.29 -15.65 12.14
C LEU A 3 -32.24 -14.70 10.93
N LEU A 4 -32.94 -13.58 10.99
CA LEU A 4 -32.91 -12.56 9.93
C LEU A 4 -31.49 -11.97 9.76
N ALA A 5 -30.79 -11.69 10.87
CA ALA A 5 -29.42 -11.20 10.82
C ALA A 5 -28.48 -12.23 10.16
N HIS A 6 -28.60 -13.51 10.50
CA HIS A 6 -27.80 -14.57 9.86
C HIS A 6 -28.10 -14.70 8.36
N ILE A 7 -29.37 -14.64 7.94
CA ILE A 7 -29.74 -14.68 6.52
C ILE A 7 -29.14 -13.50 5.76
N VAL A 8 -29.25 -12.28 6.31
CA VAL A 8 -28.67 -11.08 5.70
C VAL A 8 -27.15 -11.18 5.62
N MET A 9 -26.48 -11.62 6.69
CA MET A 9 -25.02 -11.78 6.70
C MET A 9 -24.54 -12.82 5.69
N ILE A 10 -25.21 -13.98 5.60
CA ILE A 10 -24.90 -15.03 4.61
C ILE A 10 -25.10 -14.50 3.19
N PHE A 11 -26.22 -13.82 2.92
CA PHE A 11 -26.49 -13.24 1.62
C PHE A 11 -25.42 -12.23 1.20
N LEU A 12 -25.05 -11.31 2.09
CA LEU A 12 -23.99 -10.33 1.82
C LEU A 12 -22.61 -10.99 1.62
N SER A 13 -22.31 -12.04 2.40
CA SER A 13 -21.06 -12.81 2.23
C SER A 13 -21.01 -13.53 0.89
N VAL A 14 -22.10 -14.18 0.47
CA VAL A 14 -22.20 -14.81 -0.85
C VAL A 14 -22.04 -13.79 -1.95
N LEU A 15 -22.74 -12.64 -1.85
CA LEU A 15 -22.64 -11.55 -2.84
C LEU A 15 -21.21 -11.03 -2.97
N ALA A 16 -20.48 -10.89 -1.84
CA ALA A 16 -19.07 -10.48 -1.84
C ALA A 16 -18.13 -11.49 -2.51
N LEU A 17 -18.48 -12.79 -2.51
CA LEU A 17 -17.68 -13.85 -3.13
C LEU A 17 -17.93 -13.99 -4.66
N VAL A 18 -19.05 -13.49 -5.16
CA VAL A 18 -19.43 -13.59 -6.59
C VAL A 18 -18.35 -13.05 -7.54
N PRO A 19 -17.76 -11.83 -7.34
CA PRO A 19 -16.72 -11.34 -8.23
C PRO A 19 -15.44 -12.17 -8.18
N PHE A 20 -15.08 -12.74 -7.03
CA PHE A 20 -13.92 -13.63 -6.93
C PHE A 20 -14.13 -14.93 -7.69
N TRP A 21 -15.34 -15.51 -7.59
CA TRP A 21 -15.70 -16.67 -8.38
C TRP A 21 -15.62 -16.39 -9.88
N LEU A 22 -16.14 -15.23 -10.32
CA LEU A 22 -16.07 -14.82 -11.72
C LEU A 22 -14.60 -14.68 -12.20
N LEU A 23 -13.71 -14.12 -11.37
CA LEU A 23 -12.28 -14.02 -11.69
C LEU A 23 -11.64 -15.42 -11.87
N ILE A 24 -11.97 -16.36 -10.98
CA ILE A 24 -11.49 -17.76 -11.07
C ILE A 24 -12.03 -18.38 -12.37
N ALA A 25 -13.32 -18.27 -12.65
CA ALA A 25 -13.93 -18.80 -13.87
C ALA A 25 -13.31 -18.17 -15.13
N ALA A 26 -13.06 -16.87 -15.12
CA ALA A 26 -12.41 -16.14 -16.20
C ALA A 26 -10.97 -16.64 -16.45
N SER A 27 -10.20 -16.94 -15.41
CA SER A 27 -8.82 -17.43 -15.55
C SER A 27 -8.71 -18.80 -16.22
N PHE A 28 -9.78 -19.59 -16.20
CA PHE A 28 -9.90 -20.88 -16.87
C PHE A 28 -10.70 -20.84 -18.19
N SER A 29 -11.07 -19.65 -18.66
CA SER A 29 -11.82 -19.49 -19.92
C SER A 29 -10.87 -19.22 -21.08
N ASP A 30 -11.23 -19.76 -22.26
CA ASP A 30 -10.54 -19.42 -23.51
C ASP A 30 -10.65 -17.91 -23.79
N SER A 31 -9.53 -17.27 -24.12
CA SER A 31 -9.44 -15.83 -24.30
C SER A 31 -10.27 -15.33 -25.49
N ASN A 32 -10.29 -16.07 -26.62
CA ASN A 32 -11.03 -15.67 -27.82
C ASN A 32 -12.54 -15.76 -27.57
N TYR A 33 -12.95 -16.84 -26.88
CA TYR A 33 -14.35 -17.01 -26.51
C TYR A 33 -14.82 -15.93 -25.52
N ALA A 34 -14.00 -15.62 -24.50
CA ALA A 34 -14.32 -14.61 -23.50
C ALA A 34 -14.44 -13.19 -24.10
N VAL A 35 -13.63 -12.86 -25.10
CA VAL A 35 -13.71 -11.57 -25.81
C VAL A 35 -14.98 -11.50 -26.67
N ALA A 36 -15.38 -12.59 -27.33
CA ALA A 36 -16.53 -12.61 -28.23
C ALA A 36 -17.91 -12.64 -27.52
N GLU A 37 -18.02 -13.45 -26.44
CA GLU A 37 -19.29 -13.69 -25.75
C GLU A 37 -19.34 -13.17 -24.30
N GLY A 38 -18.25 -12.60 -23.79
CA GLY A 38 -18.12 -12.15 -22.41
C GLY A 38 -17.79 -13.25 -21.42
N TYR A 39 -17.47 -12.84 -20.18
CA TYR A 39 -17.13 -13.76 -19.10
C TYR A 39 -18.39 -14.35 -18.47
N ARG A 40 -18.33 -15.66 -18.14
CA ARG A 40 -19.42 -16.42 -17.52
C ARG A 40 -18.97 -17.06 -16.22
N PHE A 41 -19.91 -17.35 -15.34
CA PHE A 41 -19.66 -18.03 -14.07
C PHE A 41 -19.15 -19.47 -14.21
N ILE A 42 -19.41 -20.10 -15.35
CA ILE A 42 -18.91 -21.43 -15.70
C ILE A 42 -18.30 -21.29 -17.10
N PRO A 43 -17.00 -21.59 -17.29
CA PRO A 43 -16.35 -21.55 -18.58
C PRO A 43 -17.04 -22.49 -19.58
N LYS A 44 -17.44 -22.02 -20.76
CA LYS A 44 -17.96 -22.89 -21.83
C LYS A 44 -16.83 -23.63 -22.54
N VAL A 45 -15.69 -22.97 -22.70
CA VAL A 45 -14.46 -23.54 -23.24
C VAL A 45 -13.41 -23.39 -22.18
N PHE A 46 -12.94 -24.52 -21.64
CA PHE A 46 -11.87 -24.55 -20.64
C PHE A 46 -10.51 -24.41 -21.33
N SER A 47 -9.70 -23.46 -20.89
CA SER A 47 -8.35 -23.25 -21.38
C SER A 47 -7.41 -22.89 -20.24
N LEU A 48 -6.14 -23.23 -20.39
CA LEU A 48 -5.02 -22.83 -19.51
C LEU A 48 -4.11 -21.80 -20.19
N ASP A 49 -4.54 -21.18 -21.28
CA ASP A 49 -3.72 -20.24 -22.07
C ASP A 49 -3.24 -19.06 -21.23
N ALA A 50 -4.07 -18.54 -20.34
CA ALA A 50 -3.67 -17.47 -19.41
C ALA A 50 -2.48 -17.90 -18.52
N TYR A 51 -2.49 -19.13 -18.01
CA TYR A 51 -1.40 -19.65 -17.19
C TYR A 51 -0.15 -19.95 -18.01
N GLN A 52 -0.29 -20.47 -19.23
CA GLN A 52 0.82 -20.67 -20.16
C GLN A 52 1.48 -19.35 -20.52
N TYR A 53 0.69 -18.30 -20.79
CA TYR A 53 1.20 -16.96 -21.02
C TYR A 53 2.01 -16.43 -19.83
N ILE A 54 1.51 -16.58 -18.60
CA ILE A 54 2.23 -16.19 -17.39
C ILE A 54 3.57 -16.93 -17.28
N LEU A 55 3.59 -18.23 -17.56
CA LEU A 55 4.81 -19.03 -17.53
C LEU A 55 5.82 -18.62 -18.61
N GLN A 56 5.35 -18.31 -19.82
CA GLN A 56 6.20 -17.82 -20.91
C GLN A 56 6.81 -16.44 -20.58
N GLN A 57 6.05 -15.58 -19.89
CA GLN A 57 6.49 -14.25 -19.47
C GLN A 57 7.07 -14.23 -18.05
N TRP A 58 7.45 -15.41 -17.50
CA TRP A 58 7.90 -15.53 -16.11
C TRP A 58 9.04 -14.59 -15.74
N ASN A 59 9.98 -14.36 -16.66
CA ASN A 59 11.10 -13.44 -16.43
C ASN A 59 10.64 -12.00 -16.14
N GLN A 60 9.59 -11.54 -16.80
CA GLN A 60 9.04 -10.19 -16.58
C GLN A 60 8.10 -10.17 -15.37
N ILE A 61 7.15 -11.10 -15.31
CA ILE A 61 6.13 -11.16 -14.27
C ILE A 61 6.76 -11.52 -12.92
N GLY A 62 7.65 -12.51 -12.87
CA GLY A 62 8.37 -12.91 -11.66
C GLY A 62 9.25 -11.79 -11.11
N ARG A 63 9.93 -11.04 -12.00
CA ARG A 63 10.68 -9.84 -11.58
C ARG A 63 9.75 -8.78 -11.00
N ALA A 64 8.60 -8.52 -11.61
CA ALA A 64 7.63 -7.54 -11.13
C ALA A 64 7.10 -7.92 -9.73
N TYR A 65 6.86 -9.19 -9.47
CA TYR A 65 6.53 -9.69 -8.14
C TYR A 65 7.67 -9.47 -7.13
N LEU A 66 8.90 -9.77 -7.50
CA LEU A 66 10.07 -9.54 -6.62
C LEU A 66 10.24 -8.06 -6.29
N VAL A 67 10.06 -7.16 -7.26
CA VAL A 67 10.09 -5.71 -7.02
C VAL A 67 8.98 -5.32 -6.05
N THR A 68 7.74 -5.76 -6.30
CA THR A 68 6.61 -5.47 -5.41
C THR A 68 6.86 -5.98 -3.98
N LEU A 69 7.30 -7.22 -3.82
CA LEU A 69 7.63 -7.79 -2.51
C LEU A 69 8.72 -6.97 -1.79
N THR A 70 9.79 -6.61 -2.51
CA THR A 70 10.88 -5.82 -1.95
C THR A 70 10.42 -4.43 -1.52
N VAL A 71 9.69 -3.72 -2.40
CA VAL A 71 9.15 -2.38 -2.12
C VAL A 71 8.17 -2.42 -0.96
N THR A 72 7.27 -3.40 -0.94
CA THR A 72 6.30 -3.58 0.15
C THR A 72 7.01 -3.88 1.47
N ALA A 73 7.95 -4.82 1.51
CA ALA A 73 8.65 -5.18 2.73
C ALA A 73 9.49 -4.02 3.27
N VAL A 74 10.36 -3.44 2.43
CA VAL A 74 11.25 -2.34 2.82
C VAL A 74 10.45 -1.08 3.14
N GLY A 75 9.47 -0.74 2.33
CA GLY A 75 8.61 0.42 2.51
C GLY A 75 7.81 0.34 3.81
N THR A 76 7.12 -0.78 4.05
CA THR A 76 6.31 -1.00 5.26
C THR A 76 7.17 -0.93 6.52
N VAL A 77 8.30 -1.65 6.57
CA VAL A 77 9.19 -1.62 7.74
C VAL A 77 9.73 -0.22 8.00
N SER A 78 10.19 0.47 6.95
CA SER A 78 10.70 1.83 7.07
C SER A 78 9.61 2.81 7.51
N SER A 79 8.41 2.71 6.93
CA SER A 79 7.26 3.55 7.32
C SER A 79 6.87 3.33 8.78
N ILE A 80 6.72 2.09 9.24
CA ILE A 80 6.40 1.78 10.64
C ILE A 80 7.44 2.37 11.58
N LEU A 81 8.73 2.22 11.28
CA LEU A 81 9.80 2.75 12.13
C LEU A 81 9.74 4.29 12.21
N ILE A 82 9.61 4.98 11.07
CA ILE A 82 9.55 6.44 11.01
C ILE A 82 8.28 6.96 11.71
N VAL A 83 7.13 6.38 11.39
CA VAL A 83 5.84 6.75 11.99
C VAL A 83 5.87 6.53 13.49
N SER A 84 6.39 5.39 13.97
CA SER A 84 6.44 5.07 15.39
C SER A 84 7.39 6.02 16.16
N LEU A 85 8.58 6.28 15.62
CA LEU A 85 9.53 7.20 16.24
C LEU A 85 8.97 8.63 16.32
N LEU A 86 8.38 9.12 15.23
CA LEU A 86 7.76 10.43 15.19
C LEU A 86 6.57 10.52 16.15
N SER A 87 5.72 9.50 16.16
CA SER A 87 4.55 9.41 17.04
C SER A 87 4.95 9.34 18.50
N TYR A 88 6.03 8.61 18.84
CA TYR A 88 6.56 8.54 20.18
C TYR A 88 7.06 9.92 20.65
N GLY A 89 7.87 10.61 19.84
CA GLY A 89 8.29 11.98 20.18
C GLY A 89 7.08 12.92 20.38
N LEU A 90 6.09 12.85 19.50
CA LEU A 90 4.86 13.65 19.58
C LEU A 90 3.93 13.23 20.73
N SER A 91 4.08 12.06 21.31
CA SER A 91 3.33 11.64 22.50
C SER A 91 3.87 12.26 23.80
N GLN A 92 5.18 12.57 23.83
CA GLN A 92 5.84 13.13 25.02
C GLN A 92 5.39 14.57 25.28
N LYS A 93 5.03 14.87 26.55
CA LYS A 93 4.53 16.20 26.93
C LYS A 93 5.62 17.27 26.85
N ASP A 94 6.86 16.89 27.15
CA ASP A 94 8.00 17.78 27.33
C ASP A 94 8.80 18.06 26.06
N LEU A 95 8.37 17.47 24.91
CA LEU A 95 9.06 17.71 23.63
C LEU A 95 8.89 19.16 23.20
N PRO A 96 9.97 19.95 23.10
CA PRO A 96 9.90 21.33 22.61
C PRO A 96 9.43 21.35 21.15
N GLY A 97 8.55 22.31 20.83
CA GLY A 97 8.01 22.44 19.46
C GLY A 97 6.96 21.39 19.06
N ARG A 98 6.55 20.46 19.95
CA ARG A 98 5.55 19.40 19.68
C ARG A 98 4.30 19.94 19.00
N ARG A 99 3.76 21.08 19.46
CA ARG A 99 2.52 21.67 18.89
C ARG A 99 2.73 22.12 17.45
N VAL A 100 3.89 22.67 17.15
CA VAL A 100 4.23 23.15 15.79
C VAL A 100 4.38 21.95 14.85
N ILE A 101 5.16 20.94 15.24
CA ILE A 101 5.38 19.73 14.43
C ILE A 101 4.04 19.02 14.18
N PHE A 102 3.23 18.85 15.22
CA PHE A 102 1.91 18.24 15.10
C PHE A 102 0.97 19.06 14.20
N GLY A 103 0.99 20.39 14.34
CA GLY A 103 0.26 21.30 13.47
C GLY A 103 0.69 21.20 12.00
N LEU A 104 1.98 21.08 11.72
CA LEU A 104 2.49 20.84 10.36
C LEU A 104 2.01 19.52 9.78
N ILE A 105 1.98 18.44 10.59
CA ILE A 105 1.43 17.15 10.15
C ILE A 105 -0.06 17.30 9.78
N LEU A 106 -0.85 17.92 10.64
CA LEU A 106 -2.27 18.19 10.35
C LEU A 106 -2.43 19.07 9.10
N PHE A 107 -1.57 20.06 8.93
CA PHE A 107 -1.56 20.90 7.73
C PHE A 107 -1.34 20.07 6.45
N THR A 108 -0.38 19.14 6.45
CA THR A 108 -0.13 18.27 5.28
C THR A 108 -1.28 17.31 4.96
N MET A 109 -2.14 16.99 5.94
CA MET A 109 -3.35 16.19 5.71
C MET A 109 -4.47 16.99 5.04
N LEU A 110 -4.54 18.30 5.30
CA LEU A 110 -5.58 19.18 4.79
C LEU A 110 -5.19 19.85 3.46
N PHE A 111 -3.90 20.07 3.25
CA PHE A 111 -3.38 20.78 2.09
C PHE A 111 -2.39 19.90 1.31
N SER A 112 -2.73 19.64 0.06
CA SER A 112 -1.85 18.95 -0.88
C SER A 112 -1.37 19.91 -1.95
N GLY A 113 -0.07 19.93 -2.21
CA GLY A 113 0.52 20.72 -3.30
C GLY A 113 0.22 20.17 -4.69
N GLY A 114 -0.36 18.96 -4.77
CA GLY A 114 -0.62 18.26 -6.03
C GLY A 114 0.59 17.52 -6.57
N ILE A 115 0.36 16.78 -7.66
CA ILE A 115 1.36 15.85 -8.22
C ILE A 115 2.58 16.56 -8.83
N VAL A 116 2.39 17.74 -9.44
CA VAL A 116 3.47 18.44 -10.14
C VAL A 116 4.55 18.97 -9.20
N PRO A 117 4.24 19.74 -8.15
CA PRO A 117 5.23 20.16 -7.16
C PRO A 117 5.91 18.98 -6.46
N GLN A 118 5.14 17.93 -6.12
CA GLN A 118 5.71 16.74 -5.52
C GLN A 118 6.71 16.05 -6.45
N TYR A 119 6.35 15.86 -7.73
CA TYR A 119 7.25 15.30 -8.73
C TYR A 119 8.54 16.14 -8.86
N MET A 120 8.43 17.46 -8.89
CA MET A 120 9.59 18.34 -8.99
C MET A 120 10.54 18.18 -7.80
N ILE A 121 10.02 18.09 -6.60
CA ILE A 121 10.83 17.88 -5.38
C ILE A 121 11.55 16.52 -5.44
N TYR A 122 10.81 15.43 -5.66
CA TYR A 122 11.39 14.09 -5.66
C TYR A 122 12.34 13.85 -6.83
N ASN A 123 12.07 14.43 -8.00
CA ASN A 123 12.93 14.29 -9.17
C ASN A 123 14.15 15.24 -9.14
N ASN A 124 13.94 16.54 -8.88
CA ASN A 124 14.98 17.53 -9.10
C ASN A 124 15.91 17.71 -7.89
N TYR A 125 15.38 17.55 -6.68
CA TYR A 125 16.16 17.72 -5.45
C TYR A 125 16.63 16.39 -4.87
N LEU A 126 15.79 15.37 -4.86
CA LEU A 126 16.10 14.07 -4.26
C LEU A 126 16.60 13.04 -5.29
N HIS A 127 16.51 13.34 -6.59
CA HIS A 127 16.99 12.50 -7.69
C HIS A 127 16.47 11.04 -7.67
N LEU A 128 15.20 10.85 -7.23
CA LEU A 128 14.61 9.52 -7.05
C LEU A 128 14.09 8.89 -8.34
N LYS A 129 14.04 9.64 -9.45
CA LYS A 129 13.56 9.14 -10.74
C LYS A 129 14.40 7.97 -11.24
N ASN A 130 13.74 6.93 -11.76
CA ASN A 130 14.35 5.69 -12.23
C ASN A 130 15.16 4.92 -11.19
N THR A 131 14.80 5.05 -9.92
CA THR A 131 15.38 4.28 -8.80
C THR A 131 14.28 3.53 -8.04
N ILE A 132 14.66 2.53 -7.26
CA ILE A 132 13.73 1.82 -6.37
C ILE A 132 13.17 2.74 -5.28
N TRP A 133 13.96 3.76 -4.86
CA TRP A 133 13.53 4.75 -3.88
C TRP A 133 12.38 5.62 -4.39
N GLY A 134 12.26 5.79 -5.72
CA GLY A 134 11.12 6.44 -6.34
C GLY A 134 9.80 5.66 -6.17
N LEU A 135 9.85 4.38 -5.79
CA LEU A 135 8.69 3.57 -5.44
C LEU A 135 8.38 3.58 -3.95
N ILE A 136 9.39 3.85 -3.11
CA ILE A 136 9.28 3.74 -1.64
C ILE A 136 8.97 5.09 -0.99
N VAL A 137 9.68 6.15 -1.37
CA VAL A 137 9.66 7.42 -0.64
C VAL A 137 8.45 8.30 -0.96
N PRO A 138 8.05 8.52 -2.23
CA PRO A 138 6.99 9.47 -2.54
C PRO A 138 5.64 9.05 -1.96
N ASN A 139 5.08 9.89 -1.09
CA ASN A 139 3.74 9.79 -0.48
C ASN A 139 3.44 8.56 0.40
N LEU A 140 4.34 7.58 0.46
CA LEU A 140 4.09 6.32 1.16
C LEU A 140 4.89 6.19 2.45
N LEU A 141 6.10 6.76 2.51
CA LEU A 141 7.01 6.56 3.64
C LEU A 141 6.49 7.20 4.94
N LEU A 142 5.76 8.30 4.84
CA LEU A 142 5.18 9.01 5.99
C LEU A 142 3.78 9.49 5.65
N ASN A 143 2.79 8.96 6.36
CA ASN A 143 1.39 9.35 6.26
C ASN A 143 0.96 10.06 7.55
N GLY A 144 0.43 11.29 7.45
CA GLY A 144 -0.01 12.06 8.60
C GLY A 144 -1.10 11.39 9.41
N PHE A 145 -2.03 10.69 8.76
CA PHE A 145 -3.10 9.95 9.43
C PHE A 145 -2.55 8.83 10.31
N THR A 146 -1.60 8.04 9.80
CA THR A 146 -0.99 6.97 10.58
C THR A 146 -0.19 7.50 11.76
N VAL A 147 0.49 8.65 11.62
CA VAL A 147 1.17 9.34 12.73
C VAL A 147 0.18 9.73 13.83
N VAL A 148 -0.95 10.36 13.47
CA VAL A 148 -1.99 10.74 14.44
C VAL A 148 -2.55 9.52 15.16
N LEU A 149 -2.84 8.45 14.41
CA LEU A 149 -3.40 7.21 14.94
C LEU A 149 -2.45 6.55 15.96
N VAL A 150 -1.19 6.36 15.59
CA VAL A 150 -0.18 5.73 16.46
C VAL A 150 0.13 6.60 17.67
N ARG A 151 0.27 7.92 17.48
CA ARG A 151 0.45 8.88 18.59
C ARG A 151 -0.69 8.81 19.61
N ASN A 152 -1.95 8.80 19.14
CA ASN A 152 -3.09 8.72 20.03
C ASN A 152 -3.13 7.40 20.80
N TYR A 153 -2.76 6.30 20.15
CA TYR A 153 -2.61 5.02 20.82
C TYR A 153 -1.54 5.07 21.91
N PHE A 154 -0.37 5.62 21.66
CA PHE A 154 0.69 5.76 22.66
C PHE A 154 0.23 6.58 23.87
N GLN A 155 -0.55 7.65 23.65
CA GLN A 155 -1.05 8.50 24.74
C GLN A 155 -2.18 7.88 25.56
N GLN A 156 -2.97 6.98 24.97
CA GLN A 156 -4.15 6.42 25.64
C GLN A 156 -3.91 5.02 26.21
N SER A 157 -3.04 4.25 25.59
CA SER A 157 -2.88 2.83 25.90
C SER A 157 -1.60 2.52 26.71
N ILE A 158 -0.64 3.44 26.75
CA ILE A 158 0.59 3.26 27.51
C ILE A 158 0.52 4.15 28.75
N PRO A 159 0.46 3.57 29.97
CA PRO A 159 0.48 4.34 31.21
C PRO A 159 1.80 5.13 31.34
N PRO A 160 1.75 6.45 31.60
CA PRO A 160 2.95 7.27 31.73
C PRO A 160 3.86 6.81 32.87
N GLU A 161 3.28 6.22 33.93
CA GLU A 161 4.02 5.72 35.11
C GLU A 161 5.05 4.67 34.74
N LEU A 162 4.83 3.88 33.68
CA LEU A 162 5.81 2.88 33.21
C LEU A 162 7.05 3.54 32.59
N SER A 163 6.85 4.62 31.84
CA SER A 163 7.95 5.39 31.25
C SER A 163 8.73 6.14 32.33
N GLU A 164 8.03 6.77 33.27
CA GLU A 164 8.61 7.50 34.40
C GLU A 164 9.42 6.58 35.30
N ALA A 165 8.97 5.36 35.60
CA ALA A 165 9.72 4.38 36.38
C ALA A 165 11.05 4.00 35.69
N MET A 166 11.01 3.78 34.36
CA MET A 166 12.21 3.47 33.58
C MET A 166 13.17 4.67 33.52
N GLU A 167 12.69 5.90 33.49
CA GLU A 167 13.51 7.11 33.53
C GLU A 167 14.22 7.27 34.89
N ILE A 168 13.55 6.94 36.01
CA ILE A 168 14.14 6.92 37.35
C ILE A 168 15.26 5.87 37.41
N ASP A 169 15.10 4.72 36.72
CA ASP A 169 16.12 3.69 36.61
C ASP A 169 17.27 4.07 35.64
N GLY A 170 17.23 5.30 35.07
CA GLY A 170 18.29 5.83 34.20
C GLY A 170 18.14 5.42 32.73
N ALA A 171 16.98 4.89 32.30
CA ALA A 171 16.76 4.52 30.90
C ALA A 171 16.60 5.77 30.02
N GLY A 172 17.34 5.81 28.93
CA GLY A 172 17.19 6.88 27.93
C GLY A 172 15.93 6.68 27.03
N PRO A 173 15.49 7.75 26.34
CA PRO A 173 14.25 7.74 25.54
C PRO A 173 14.20 6.63 24.48
N PHE A 174 15.31 6.35 23.79
CA PHE A 174 15.37 5.28 22.79
C PHE A 174 15.26 3.89 23.42
N TYR A 175 15.84 3.70 24.63
CA TYR A 175 15.71 2.43 25.33
C TYR A 175 14.26 2.18 25.75
N ILE A 176 13.59 3.21 26.29
CA ILE A 176 12.15 3.17 26.63
C ILE A 176 11.33 2.88 25.38
N PHE A 177 11.59 3.56 24.27
CA PHE A 177 10.88 3.34 23.00
C PHE A 177 10.98 1.87 22.57
N PHE A 178 12.16 1.30 22.43
CA PHE A 178 12.31 -0.06 21.92
C PHE A 178 11.94 -1.16 22.93
N ARG A 179 12.12 -0.93 24.23
CA ARG A 179 11.89 -1.95 25.26
C ARG A 179 10.50 -1.91 25.89
N LEU A 180 9.84 -0.78 25.90
CA LEU A 180 8.53 -0.60 26.49
C LEU A 180 7.48 -0.29 25.43
N VAL A 181 7.65 0.83 24.71
CA VAL A 181 6.60 1.37 23.83
C VAL A 181 6.34 0.46 22.66
N MET A 182 7.35 0.02 21.93
CA MET A 182 7.19 -0.85 20.74
C MET A 182 6.51 -2.19 21.06
N PRO A 183 6.94 -2.95 22.10
CA PRO A 183 6.27 -4.21 22.47
C PRO A 183 4.82 -4.03 22.91
N LEU A 184 4.53 -3.01 23.73
CA LEU A 184 3.16 -2.74 24.19
C LEU A 184 2.24 -2.25 23.05
N SER A 185 2.83 -1.71 21.99
CA SER A 185 2.11 -1.17 20.85
C SER A 185 1.96 -2.14 19.68
N THR A 186 2.34 -3.40 19.84
CA THR A 186 2.21 -4.43 18.80
C THR A 186 0.84 -4.45 18.12
N PRO A 187 -0.31 -4.31 18.81
CA PRO A 187 -1.62 -4.34 18.14
C PRO A 187 -1.81 -3.20 17.14
N ILE A 188 -1.46 -1.97 17.52
CA ILE A 188 -1.60 -0.83 16.61
C ILE A 188 -0.56 -0.88 15.48
N LEU A 189 0.68 -1.31 15.79
CA LEU A 189 1.74 -1.44 14.79
C LEU A 189 1.43 -2.53 13.76
N ALA A 190 0.80 -3.63 14.18
CA ALA A 190 0.32 -4.66 13.25
C ALA A 190 -0.78 -4.11 12.33
N THR A 191 -1.72 -3.34 12.89
CA THR A 191 -2.81 -2.73 12.11
C THR A 191 -2.26 -1.73 11.09
N VAL A 192 -1.43 -0.79 11.53
CA VAL A 192 -0.79 0.20 10.64
C VAL A 192 0.13 -0.48 9.63
N GLY A 193 0.89 -1.49 10.07
CA GLY A 193 1.74 -2.27 9.18
C GLY A 193 0.97 -2.97 8.08
N LEU A 194 -0.18 -3.54 8.38
CA LEU A 194 -1.06 -4.15 7.36
C LEU A 194 -1.59 -3.08 6.39
N MET A 195 -2.04 -1.93 6.90
CA MET A 195 -2.52 -0.83 6.05
C MET A 195 -1.43 -0.34 5.09
N GLU A 196 -0.22 -0.11 5.59
CA GLU A 196 0.93 0.33 4.79
C GLU A 196 1.35 -0.76 3.79
N ALA A 197 1.40 -2.03 4.20
CA ALA A 197 1.72 -3.14 3.31
C ALA A 197 0.74 -3.26 2.14
N VAL A 198 -0.57 -3.12 2.40
CA VAL A 198 -1.60 -3.12 1.35
C VAL A 198 -1.46 -1.90 0.44
N THR A 199 -1.12 -0.74 0.99
CA THR A 199 -0.89 0.49 0.22
C THR A 199 0.31 0.35 -0.72
N TYR A 200 1.45 -0.11 -0.23
CA TYR A 200 2.64 -0.39 -1.05
C TYR A 200 2.38 -1.47 -2.10
N TRP A 201 1.70 -2.55 -1.72
CA TRP A 201 1.39 -3.65 -2.64
C TRP A 201 0.53 -3.21 -3.82
N ASN A 202 -0.41 -2.32 -3.59
CA ASN A 202 -1.35 -1.84 -4.61
C ASN A 202 -0.87 -0.56 -5.34
N ASP A 203 0.30 -0.01 -4.99
CA ASP A 203 0.78 1.21 -5.63
C ASP A 203 1.26 0.95 -7.06
N TRP A 204 0.56 1.51 -8.02
CA TRP A 204 0.96 1.60 -9.42
C TRP A 204 1.40 3.01 -9.81
N ASN A 205 0.97 4.03 -9.02
CA ASN A 205 1.14 5.43 -9.36
C ASN A 205 2.61 5.87 -9.31
N ASN A 206 3.34 5.50 -8.25
CA ASN A 206 4.76 5.84 -8.17
C ASN A 206 5.56 5.18 -9.29
N GLY A 207 5.24 3.95 -9.67
CA GLY A 207 5.86 3.29 -10.82
C GLY A 207 5.57 4.03 -12.13
N TYR A 208 4.35 4.48 -12.34
CA TYR A 208 3.95 5.24 -13.52
C TYR A 208 4.62 6.63 -13.58
N VAL A 209 4.70 7.33 -12.47
CA VAL A 209 5.21 8.72 -12.39
C VAL A 209 6.74 8.77 -12.40
N TYR A 210 7.41 7.91 -11.62
CA TYR A 210 8.85 8.01 -11.39
C TYR A 210 9.71 7.06 -12.22
N LEU A 211 9.14 6.02 -12.87
CA LEU A 211 9.89 5.09 -13.71
C LEU A 211 9.61 5.33 -15.21
N SER A 212 10.45 6.12 -15.86
CA SER A 212 10.31 6.39 -17.30
C SER A 212 11.20 5.49 -18.19
N LYS A 213 12.37 5.07 -17.68
CA LYS A 213 13.38 4.30 -18.45
C LYS A 213 13.61 2.89 -17.89
N ARG A 214 13.37 2.69 -16.61
CA ARG A 214 13.69 1.46 -15.88
C ARG A 214 12.46 0.56 -15.75
N ARG A 215 12.02 -0.03 -16.88
CA ARG A 215 10.91 -1.01 -16.90
C ARG A 215 11.21 -2.27 -16.08
N ASP A 216 12.48 -2.55 -15.85
CA ASP A 216 12.95 -3.63 -14.98
C ASP A 216 12.58 -3.44 -13.49
N LEU A 217 12.24 -2.22 -13.07
CA LEU A 217 11.76 -1.88 -11.73
C LEU A 217 10.23 -1.78 -11.63
N TYR A 218 9.48 -2.12 -12.66
CA TYR A 218 8.03 -2.13 -12.58
C TYR A 218 7.56 -3.18 -11.57
N GLY A 219 6.79 -2.74 -10.58
CA GLY A 219 6.02 -3.63 -9.73
C GLY A 219 4.83 -4.23 -10.48
N ILE A 220 4.21 -5.26 -9.92
CA ILE A 220 3.11 -5.99 -10.59
C ILE A 220 1.92 -5.07 -10.93
N GLN A 221 1.55 -4.15 -10.04
CA GLN A 221 0.45 -3.23 -10.28
C GLN A 221 0.74 -2.22 -11.39
N THR A 222 1.98 -1.70 -11.43
CA THR A 222 2.43 -0.82 -12.52
C THR A 222 2.43 -1.57 -13.86
N LEU A 223 2.91 -2.81 -13.88
CA LEU A 223 2.92 -3.65 -15.08
C LEU A 223 1.50 -3.91 -15.58
N LEU A 224 0.58 -4.29 -14.70
CA LEU A 224 -0.82 -4.53 -15.04
C LEU A 224 -1.51 -3.25 -15.55
N ASN A 225 -1.24 -2.10 -14.93
CA ASN A 225 -1.78 -0.82 -15.40
C ASN A 225 -1.31 -0.47 -16.81
N VAL A 226 0.00 -0.62 -17.09
CA VAL A 226 0.56 -0.37 -18.44
C VAL A 226 -0.04 -1.32 -19.47
N LEU A 227 -0.19 -2.60 -19.14
CA LEU A 227 -0.84 -3.57 -20.03
C LEU A 227 -2.30 -3.19 -20.32
N ASN A 228 -3.06 -2.80 -19.30
CA ASN A 228 -4.44 -2.36 -19.46
C ASN A 228 -4.55 -1.11 -20.34
N GLN A 229 -3.67 -0.11 -20.15
CA GLN A 229 -3.64 1.07 -21.01
C GLN A 229 -3.33 0.73 -22.46
N ASN A 230 -2.40 -0.19 -22.71
CA ASN A 230 -2.08 -0.64 -24.08
C ASN A 230 -3.26 -1.34 -24.74
N ILE A 231 -3.99 -2.20 -24.01
CA ILE A 231 -5.18 -2.87 -24.54
C ILE A 231 -6.26 -1.85 -24.88
N GLN A 232 -6.50 -0.86 -24.01
CA GLN A 232 -7.48 0.19 -24.26
C GLN A 232 -7.11 1.05 -25.48
N ALA A 233 -5.83 1.38 -25.66
CA ALA A 233 -5.35 2.14 -26.81
C ALA A 233 -5.55 1.37 -28.13
N LEU A 234 -5.27 0.06 -28.14
CA LEU A 234 -5.51 -0.79 -29.31
C LEU A 234 -7.01 -0.88 -29.64
N ALA A 235 -7.85 -1.08 -28.64
CA ALA A 235 -9.31 -1.14 -28.84
C ALA A 235 -9.88 0.18 -29.40
N GLN A 236 -9.33 1.33 -29.00
CA GLN A 236 -9.73 2.63 -29.56
C GLN A 236 -9.30 2.78 -31.03
N GLN A 237 -8.08 2.34 -31.39
CA GLN A 237 -7.61 2.40 -32.78
C GLN A 237 -8.47 1.55 -33.71
N ASP A 238 -8.91 0.36 -33.26
CA ASP A 238 -9.80 -0.49 -34.06
C ASP A 238 -11.21 0.14 -34.26
N PHE A 239 -11.66 0.94 -33.28
CA PHE A 239 -12.94 1.66 -33.37
C PHE A 239 -12.88 2.87 -34.30
N ASP A 240 -11.74 3.57 -34.38
CA ASP A 240 -11.55 4.73 -35.25
C ASP A 240 -11.26 4.33 -36.72
N MET A 241 -10.93 3.06 -36.98
CA MET A 241 -10.69 2.54 -38.34
C MET A 241 -11.96 1.93 -39.02
N ASN A 242 -13.05 1.74 -38.29
CA ASN A 242 -14.34 1.23 -38.80
C ASN A 242 -15.38 2.33 -38.81
#